data_6846a53699139ebef1ab839d7fb53696
#
_entry.id   6846a53699139ebef1ab839d7fb53696
#
_cell.length_a   1.000
_cell.length_b   1.000
_cell.length_c   1.000
_cell.angle_alpha   90.00
_cell.angle_beta   90.00
_cell.angle_gamma   90.00
#
_symmetry.space_group_name_H-M   'P 1'
#
loop_
_entity.id
_entity.type
_entity.pdbx_description
1 polymer ?
#
loop_
_entity_poly.entity_id
_entity_poly.type
_entity_poly.pdbx_seq_one_letter_code
_entity_poly.pdbx_strand_id
1 'polypeptide(L)'
;QILYDEGIIKIPKAFVFISKLGGSDTKYIAGEHELSPSNAYETIINELTTDKSLEKETADVTFIEGSDLISAAKKLEEAGVCDAERFIYYFNAGDYGFDFEKYLPASTASKFNRMEGYLFPDTYTFYVDTDPEVVCQKIYKNFDEKFKPEYYEQMKKLNMTLDEVITLASIVQAEAPDVESMKKIASVFENRLANPEEFPRLESDPTTYYVDEVIRPNIEIPSEAIFEAYDT
;
A
#
# COMPACT_ATOMS: atom_id res chain seq x y z
N GLN A 1 -1.21 47.15 7.06
CA GLN A 1 -0.29 48.22 6.65
C GLN A 1 0.91 47.62 5.90
N ILE A 2 1.57 46.56 6.40
CA ILE A 2 2.74 45.89 5.77
C ILE A 2 2.48 45.55 4.30
N LEU A 3 1.36 44.89 3.98
CA LEU A 3 1.02 44.48 2.61
C LEU A 3 0.91 45.68 1.61
N TYR A 4 0.51 46.84 2.14
CA TYR A 4 0.45 48.07 1.34
C TYR A 4 1.84 48.72 1.15
N ASP A 5 2.63 48.75 2.21
CA ASP A 5 3.97 49.31 2.20
C ASP A 5 4.90 48.49 1.29
N GLU A 6 4.72 47.17 1.23
CA GLU A 6 5.42 46.25 0.33
C GLU A 6 4.80 46.20 -1.10
N GLY A 7 3.76 46.99 -1.35
CA GLY A 7 3.14 47.10 -2.66
C GLY A 7 2.28 45.87 -3.10
N ILE A 8 2.02 44.93 -2.19
CA ILE A 8 1.22 43.72 -2.48
C ILE A 8 -0.26 44.09 -2.67
N ILE A 9 -0.77 45.03 -1.89
CA ILE A 9 -2.14 45.54 -2.06
C ILE A 9 -2.15 47.03 -2.37
N LYS A 10 -3.07 47.47 -3.21
CA LYS A 10 -3.20 48.88 -3.63
C LYS A 10 -4.19 49.68 -2.78
N ILE A 11 -5.23 49.03 -2.29
CA ILE A 11 -6.37 49.68 -1.58
C ILE A 11 -6.61 48.94 -0.28
N PRO A 12 -5.95 49.35 0.86
CA PRO A 12 -6.09 48.68 2.14
C PRO A 12 -7.52 48.54 2.65
N LYS A 13 -8.34 49.57 2.45
CA LYS A 13 -9.75 49.55 2.89
C LYS A 13 -10.58 48.51 2.14
N ALA A 14 -10.32 48.31 0.85
CA ALA A 14 -10.99 47.26 0.05
C ALA A 14 -10.55 45.87 0.50
N PHE A 15 -9.27 45.66 0.75
CA PHE A 15 -8.75 44.40 1.27
C PHE A 15 -9.40 44.02 2.60
N VAL A 16 -9.43 44.95 3.56
CA VAL A 16 -10.08 44.71 4.87
C VAL A 16 -11.57 44.43 4.72
N PHE A 17 -12.25 45.13 3.81
CA PHE A 17 -13.68 44.90 3.57
C PHE A 17 -13.94 43.49 3.02
N ILE A 18 -13.16 43.04 2.01
CA ILE A 18 -13.28 41.70 1.42
C ILE A 18 -12.98 40.63 2.46
N SER A 19 -11.92 40.82 3.25
CA SER A 19 -11.55 39.89 4.32
C SER A 19 -12.67 39.71 5.36
N LYS A 20 -13.32 40.82 5.77
CA LYS A 20 -14.47 40.76 6.69
C LYS A 20 -15.69 40.10 6.07
N LEU A 21 -15.96 40.38 4.81
CA LEU A 21 -17.10 39.77 4.11
C LEU A 21 -16.95 38.25 4.01
N GLY A 22 -15.71 37.77 3.82
CA GLY A 22 -15.35 36.35 3.82
C GLY A 22 -15.17 35.73 5.20
N GLY A 23 -15.30 36.50 6.29
CA GLY A 23 -15.11 36.00 7.65
C GLY A 23 -13.68 35.56 7.96
N SER A 24 -12.70 36.15 7.26
CA SER A 24 -11.26 35.78 7.31
C SER A 24 -10.41 36.79 8.07
N ASP A 25 -10.99 37.90 8.54
CA ASP A 25 -10.28 39.04 9.15
C ASP A 25 -9.63 38.73 10.52
N THR A 26 -9.97 37.59 11.14
CA THR A 26 -9.38 37.12 12.41
C THR A 26 -8.62 35.81 12.28
N LYS A 27 -8.42 35.31 11.04
CA LYS A 27 -7.87 33.97 10.78
C LYS A 27 -6.48 34.00 10.14
N TYR A 28 -5.84 35.16 10.10
CA TYR A 28 -4.50 35.26 9.52
C TYR A 28 -3.47 34.48 10.35
N ILE A 29 -2.66 33.72 9.65
CA ILE A 29 -1.66 32.84 10.22
C ILE A 29 -0.29 33.50 10.04
N ALA A 30 0.51 33.48 11.10
CA ALA A 30 1.89 33.97 11.04
C ALA A 30 2.79 32.92 10.39
N GLY A 31 3.67 33.36 9.50
CA GLY A 31 4.58 32.46 8.80
C GLY A 31 5.12 33.10 7.51
N GLU A 32 5.81 32.30 6.70
CA GLU A 32 6.23 32.71 5.36
C GLU A 32 5.09 32.49 4.37
N HIS A 33 4.77 33.54 3.60
CA HIS A 33 3.71 33.53 2.59
C HIS A 33 4.24 34.07 1.26
N GLU A 34 3.96 33.34 0.18
CA GLU A 34 4.27 33.81 -1.17
C GLU A 34 3.13 34.69 -1.70
N LEU A 35 3.37 35.98 -1.77
CA LEU A 35 2.37 36.96 -2.22
C LEU A 35 2.86 37.71 -3.46
N SER A 36 1.95 37.94 -4.41
CA SER A 36 2.25 38.73 -5.61
C SER A 36 1.27 39.91 -5.74
N PRO A 37 1.76 41.10 -6.16
CA PRO A 37 0.91 42.26 -6.46
C PRO A 37 -0.11 42.02 -7.58
N SER A 38 0.07 40.96 -8.38
CA SER A 38 -0.84 40.54 -9.44
C SER A 38 -2.01 39.68 -8.95
N ASN A 39 -1.94 39.19 -7.71
CA ASN A 39 -2.97 38.31 -7.15
C ASN A 39 -4.23 39.11 -6.81
N ALA A 40 -5.39 38.49 -7.00
CA ALA A 40 -6.64 39.04 -6.49
C ALA A 40 -6.64 39.06 -4.96
N TYR A 41 -7.41 39.95 -4.35
CA TYR A 41 -7.44 40.08 -2.87
C TYR A 41 -7.95 38.81 -2.19
N GLU A 42 -8.89 38.08 -2.80
CA GLU A 42 -9.34 36.78 -2.32
C GLU A 42 -8.21 35.76 -2.28
N THR A 43 -7.35 35.73 -3.31
CA THR A 43 -6.20 34.84 -3.36
C THR A 43 -5.19 35.19 -2.26
N ILE A 44 -4.92 36.48 -2.05
CA ILE A 44 -4.02 36.94 -0.97
C ILE A 44 -4.61 36.56 0.42
N ILE A 45 -5.92 36.73 0.61
CA ILE A 45 -6.59 36.37 1.85
C ILE A 45 -6.50 34.87 2.10
N ASN A 46 -6.78 34.05 1.10
CA ASN A 46 -6.66 32.60 1.19
C ASN A 46 -5.23 32.18 1.56
N GLU A 47 -4.23 32.76 0.88
CA GLU A 47 -2.81 32.49 1.16
C GLU A 47 -2.44 32.83 2.60
N LEU A 48 -2.92 33.96 3.12
CA LEU A 48 -2.66 34.40 4.49
C LEU A 48 -3.47 33.65 5.56
N THR A 49 -4.52 32.93 5.19
CA THR A 49 -5.39 32.19 6.12
C THR A 49 -5.25 30.67 5.99
N THR A 50 -4.49 30.21 5.01
CA THR A 50 -4.16 28.78 4.84
C THR A 50 -2.89 28.46 5.60
N ASP A 51 -2.96 27.53 6.52
CA ASP A 51 -1.81 27.06 7.27
C ASP A 51 -1.03 26.05 6.40
N LYS A 52 -0.03 26.54 5.67
CA LYS A 52 0.86 25.71 4.87
C LYS A 52 1.79 24.83 5.70
N SER A 53 1.96 25.13 6.99
CA SER A 53 2.68 24.24 7.90
C SER A 53 1.92 22.94 8.16
N LEU A 54 0.63 22.91 7.79
CA LEU A 54 -0.23 21.73 7.84
C LEU A 54 -0.32 20.98 6.48
N GLU A 55 0.27 21.48 5.40
CA GLU A 55 0.47 20.70 4.18
C GLU A 55 1.54 19.64 4.47
N LYS A 56 1.10 18.52 5.03
CA LYS A 56 1.97 17.36 5.20
C LYS A 56 2.49 16.95 3.82
N GLU A 57 3.80 16.87 3.71
CA GLU A 57 4.47 16.34 2.53
C GLU A 57 3.92 14.94 2.21
N THR A 58 3.65 14.67 0.94
CA THR A 58 3.16 13.38 0.49
C THR A 58 4.18 12.71 -0.42
N ALA A 59 4.22 11.39 -0.37
CA ALA A 59 5.00 10.55 -1.25
C ALA A 59 4.09 9.56 -1.98
N ASP A 60 4.30 9.40 -3.28
CA ASP A 60 3.65 8.37 -4.07
C ASP A 60 4.55 7.13 -4.13
N VAL A 61 4.04 6.01 -3.64
CA VAL A 61 4.75 4.73 -3.62
C VAL A 61 4.02 3.75 -4.52
N THR A 62 4.68 3.30 -5.58
CA THR A 62 4.15 2.30 -6.51
C THR A 62 4.67 0.91 -6.16
N PHE A 63 3.77 0.01 -5.85
CA PHE A 63 4.05 -1.41 -5.77
C PHE A 63 3.66 -2.06 -7.09
N ILE A 64 4.63 -2.71 -7.71
CA ILE A 64 4.42 -3.43 -8.97
C ILE A 64 4.05 -4.89 -8.68
N GLU A 65 3.45 -5.54 -9.65
CA GLU A 65 3.16 -6.98 -9.60
C GLU A 65 4.44 -7.78 -9.33
N GLY A 66 4.34 -8.81 -8.51
CA GLY A 66 5.47 -9.66 -8.12
C GLY A 66 6.38 -9.06 -7.05
N SER A 67 6.07 -7.88 -6.50
CA SER A 67 6.80 -7.32 -5.36
C SER A 67 6.55 -8.15 -4.10
N ASP A 68 7.62 -8.53 -3.40
CA ASP A 68 7.55 -9.14 -2.07
C ASP A 68 7.38 -8.07 -0.97
N LEU A 69 6.95 -8.52 0.21
CA LEU A 69 6.66 -7.62 1.33
C LEU A 69 7.92 -6.89 1.85
N ILE A 70 9.09 -7.53 1.81
CA ILE A 70 10.35 -6.91 2.23
C ILE A 70 10.73 -5.76 1.30
N SER A 71 10.63 -5.99 -0.01
CA SER A 71 10.89 -4.95 -1.02
C SER A 71 9.89 -3.81 -0.93
N ALA A 72 8.63 -4.10 -0.64
CA ALA A 72 7.60 -3.09 -0.43
C ALA A 72 7.88 -2.23 0.82
N ALA A 73 8.30 -2.85 1.92
CA ALA A 73 8.68 -2.16 3.15
C ALA A 73 9.85 -1.19 2.93
N LYS A 74 10.90 -1.64 2.22
CA LYS A 74 12.05 -0.80 1.86
C LYS A 74 11.64 0.41 1.02
N LYS A 75 10.74 0.24 0.05
CA LYS A 75 10.22 1.37 -0.74
C LYS A 75 9.47 2.40 0.09
N LEU A 76 8.69 1.97 1.09
CA LEU A 76 8.02 2.89 2.02
C LEU A 76 9.02 3.68 2.85
N GLU A 77 10.07 3.03 3.34
CA GLU A 77 11.12 3.68 4.11
C GLU A 77 11.95 4.65 3.26
N GLU A 78 12.37 4.24 2.06
CA GLU A 78 13.09 5.09 1.10
C GLU A 78 12.28 6.33 0.69
N ALA A 79 10.97 6.21 0.63
CA ALA A 79 10.06 7.32 0.36
C ALA A 79 9.76 8.19 1.60
N GLY A 80 10.35 7.88 2.76
CA GLY A 80 10.13 8.59 4.01
C GLY A 80 8.72 8.42 4.60
N VAL A 81 7.98 7.40 4.16
CA VAL A 81 6.61 7.17 4.61
C VAL A 81 6.57 6.60 6.02
N CYS A 82 7.31 5.49 6.26
CA CYS A 82 7.41 4.86 7.57
C CYS A 82 8.61 3.90 7.65
N ASP A 83 8.93 3.49 8.86
CA ASP A 83 9.97 2.48 9.15
C ASP A 83 9.58 1.11 8.60
N ALA A 84 10.52 0.45 7.91
CA ALA A 84 10.29 -0.81 7.20
C ALA A 84 9.98 -1.98 8.14
N GLU A 85 10.71 -2.13 9.26
CA GLU A 85 10.52 -3.23 10.21
C GLU A 85 9.16 -3.11 10.90
N ARG A 86 8.80 -1.90 11.33
CA ARG A 86 7.49 -1.63 11.92
C ARG A 86 6.36 -1.87 10.93
N PHE A 87 6.53 -1.48 9.67
CA PHE A 87 5.54 -1.78 8.62
C PHE A 87 5.32 -3.29 8.49
N ILE A 88 6.40 -4.08 8.34
CA ILE A 88 6.31 -5.54 8.24
C ILE A 88 5.60 -6.14 9.45
N TYR A 89 5.94 -5.66 10.66
CA TYR A 89 5.30 -6.12 11.89
C TYR A 89 3.79 -5.87 11.87
N TYR A 90 3.35 -4.63 11.64
CA TYR A 90 1.92 -4.27 11.61
C TYR A 90 1.18 -4.92 10.45
N PHE A 91 1.82 -5.06 9.30
CA PHE A 91 1.22 -5.72 8.13
C PHE A 91 0.98 -7.20 8.40
N ASN A 92 1.90 -7.91 9.03
CA ASN A 92 1.71 -9.31 9.40
C ASN A 92 0.77 -9.51 10.60
N ALA A 93 0.72 -8.56 11.54
CA ALA A 93 -0.13 -8.63 12.73
C ALA A 93 -1.60 -8.32 12.43
N GLY A 94 -1.90 -7.60 11.36
CA GLY A 94 -3.15 -6.91 11.03
C GLY A 94 -4.44 -7.62 11.46
N ASP A 95 -5.29 -6.83 12.07
CA ASP A 95 -6.69 -7.12 12.39
C ASP A 95 -7.40 -5.77 12.38
N TYR A 96 -7.70 -5.31 11.16
CA TYR A 96 -8.25 -3.97 10.91
C TYR A 96 -9.76 -4.01 10.61
N GLY A 97 -10.35 -5.22 10.61
CA GLY A 97 -11.79 -5.44 10.47
C GLY A 97 -12.30 -5.41 9.03
N PHE A 98 -11.45 -5.60 8.04
CA PHE A 98 -11.85 -5.75 6.64
C PHE A 98 -12.47 -7.12 6.38
N ASP A 99 -13.29 -7.23 5.33
CA ASP A 99 -14.06 -8.45 5.06
C ASP A 99 -13.16 -9.65 4.69
N PHE A 100 -12.08 -9.44 3.97
CA PHE A 100 -11.16 -10.51 3.60
C PHE A 100 -10.43 -11.14 4.80
N GLU A 101 -10.24 -10.40 5.90
CA GLU A 101 -9.52 -10.90 7.09
C GLU A 101 -10.25 -12.09 7.75
N LYS A 102 -11.56 -12.22 7.56
CA LYS A 102 -12.37 -13.36 8.04
C LYS A 102 -12.01 -14.69 7.36
N TYR A 103 -11.31 -14.62 6.24
CA TYR A 103 -10.90 -15.78 5.43
C TYR A 103 -9.41 -16.08 5.57
N LEU A 104 -8.69 -15.33 6.38
CA LEU A 104 -7.29 -15.60 6.66
C LEU A 104 -7.14 -16.87 7.51
N PRO A 105 -6.07 -17.66 7.29
CA PRO A 105 -5.83 -18.85 8.09
C PRO A 105 -5.52 -18.50 9.54
N ALA A 106 -6.00 -19.33 10.47
CA ALA A 106 -5.78 -19.15 11.91
C ALA A 106 -4.29 -19.33 12.31
N SER A 107 -3.52 -20.08 11.55
CA SER A 107 -2.09 -20.32 11.78
C SER A 107 -1.32 -20.24 10.49
N THR A 108 -0.16 -19.61 10.56
CA THR A 108 0.78 -19.43 9.45
C THR A 108 2.20 -19.77 9.88
N ALA A 109 2.34 -20.76 10.75
CA ALA A 109 3.65 -21.15 11.33
C ALA A 109 4.68 -21.56 10.27
N SER A 110 4.23 -21.95 9.08
CA SER A 110 5.07 -22.32 7.95
C SER A 110 5.32 -21.18 6.96
N LYS A 111 4.74 -19.98 7.18
CA LYS A 111 4.96 -18.83 6.32
C LYS A 111 6.03 -17.91 6.90
N PHE A 112 6.92 -17.42 6.06
CA PHE A 112 7.90 -16.40 6.41
C PHE A 112 7.22 -15.08 6.78
N ASN A 113 6.36 -14.59 5.90
CA ASN A 113 5.47 -13.46 6.14
C ASN A 113 4.02 -13.90 6.04
N ARG A 114 3.24 -13.74 7.12
CA ARG A 114 1.82 -14.14 7.14
C ARG A 114 1.03 -13.52 6.00
N MET A 115 1.27 -12.25 5.71
CA MET A 115 0.51 -11.46 4.77
C MET A 115 1.21 -11.29 3.41
N GLU A 116 2.18 -12.15 3.09
CA GLU A 116 2.76 -12.17 1.76
C GLU A 116 1.70 -12.44 0.68
N GLY A 117 1.69 -11.63 -0.38
CA GLY A 117 0.71 -11.69 -1.46
C GLY A 117 -0.56 -10.85 -1.26
N TYR A 118 -0.79 -10.29 -0.06
CA TYR A 118 -1.97 -9.47 0.23
C TYR A 118 -1.76 -7.97 -0.01
N LEU A 119 -0.58 -7.56 -0.43
CA LEU A 119 -0.31 -6.21 -0.87
C LEU A 119 -0.72 -6.09 -2.34
N PHE A 120 -1.88 -5.46 -2.61
CA PHE A 120 -2.37 -5.29 -3.98
C PHE A 120 -1.50 -4.28 -4.75
N PRO A 121 -0.97 -4.64 -5.93
CA PRO A 121 -0.17 -3.74 -6.77
C PRO A 121 -0.99 -2.52 -7.19
N ASP A 122 -0.50 -1.33 -6.81
CA ASP A 122 -1.14 -0.05 -7.12
C ASP A 122 -0.15 1.09 -6.79
N THR A 123 -0.51 2.31 -7.13
CA THR A 123 0.18 3.51 -6.64
C THR A 123 -0.59 4.10 -5.46
N TYR A 124 0.08 4.19 -4.33
CA TYR A 124 -0.46 4.70 -3.08
C TYR A 124 0.19 6.03 -2.73
N THR A 125 -0.62 7.07 -2.50
CA THR A 125 -0.15 8.34 -1.93
C THR A 125 -0.22 8.28 -0.42
N PHE A 126 0.89 8.48 0.27
CA PHE A 126 0.97 8.55 1.73
C PHE A 126 1.51 9.91 2.16
N TYR A 127 1.23 10.31 3.40
CA TYR A 127 1.99 11.38 4.02
C TYR A 127 3.37 10.86 4.46
N VAL A 128 4.38 11.71 4.40
CA VAL A 128 5.68 11.44 5.03
C VAL A 128 5.49 11.32 6.55
N ASP A 129 6.28 10.48 7.21
CA ASP A 129 6.19 10.16 8.64
C ASP A 129 4.79 9.67 9.07
N THR A 130 4.12 8.86 8.23
CA THR A 130 2.84 8.23 8.57
C THR A 130 3.07 7.04 9.51
N ASP A 131 2.18 6.88 10.49
CA ASP A 131 2.19 5.69 11.35
C ASP A 131 2.04 4.43 10.50
N PRO A 132 2.93 3.42 10.66
CA PRO A 132 2.89 2.19 9.87
C PRO A 132 1.53 1.46 9.90
N GLU A 133 0.81 1.53 11.01
CA GLU A 133 -0.53 0.94 11.12
C GLU A 133 -1.53 1.60 10.15
N VAL A 134 -1.46 2.93 10.00
CA VAL A 134 -2.30 3.67 9.04
C VAL A 134 -1.93 3.33 7.60
N VAL A 135 -0.63 3.12 7.32
CA VAL A 135 -0.16 2.65 6.02
C VAL A 135 -0.75 1.26 5.71
N CYS A 136 -0.67 0.33 6.66
CA CYS A 136 -1.24 -1.02 6.53
C CYS A 136 -2.75 -0.99 6.28
N GLN A 137 -3.50 -0.21 7.05
CA GLN A 137 -4.96 -0.07 6.87
C GLN A 137 -5.31 0.42 5.46
N LYS A 138 -4.56 1.35 4.91
CA LYS A 138 -4.79 1.86 3.54
C LYS A 138 -4.56 0.77 2.48
N ILE A 139 -3.51 -0.03 2.64
CA ILE A 139 -3.20 -1.13 1.72
C ILE A 139 -4.24 -2.24 1.84
N TYR A 140 -4.62 -2.63 3.07
CA TYR A 140 -5.66 -3.62 3.32
C TYR A 140 -7.01 -3.21 2.73
N LYS A 141 -7.38 -1.94 2.91
CA LYS A 141 -8.59 -1.39 2.32
C LYS A 141 -8.60 -1.56 0.79
N ASN A 142 -7.48 -1.26 0.12
CA ASN A 142 -7.39 -1.42 -1.33
C ASN A 142 -7.51 -2.90 -1.73
N PHE A 143 -6.87 -3.82 -1.00
CA PHE A 143 -7.04 -5.26 -1.25
C PHE A 143 -8.50 -5.68 -1.10
N ASP A 144 -9.16 -5.29 -0.02
CA ASP A 144 -10.56 -5.63 0.25
C ASP A 144 -11.50 -5.11 -0.85
N GLU A 145 -11.29 -3.87 -1.33
CA GLU A 145 -12.06 -3.28 -2.43
C GLU A 145 -11.83 -3.98 -3.78
N LYS A 146 -10.63 -4.51 -4.01
CA LYS A 146 -10.28 -5.25 -5.25
C LYS A 146 -10.73 -6.69 -5.22
N PHE A 147 -10.80 -7.31 -4.03
CA PHE A 147 -11.21 -8.70 -3.88
C PHE A 147 -12.75 -8.80 -3.82
N LYS A 148 -13.35 -8.96 -4.99
CA LYS A 148 -14.79 -8.86 -5.21
C LYS A 148 -15.58 -10.04 -4.64
N PRO A 149 -16.88 -9.84 -4.30
CA PRO A 149 -17.74 -10.91 -3.78
C PRO A 149 -17.78 -12.17 -4.64
N GLU A 150 -17.74 -12.04 -5.96
CA GLU A 150 -17.72 -13.17 -6.89
C GLU A 150 -16.48 -14.06 -6.75
N TYR A 151 -15.35 -13.53 -6.27
CA TYR A 151 -14.13 -14.31 -6.02
C TYR A 151 -14.31 -15.25 -4.82
N TYR A 152 -14.96 -14.80 -3.75
CA TYR A 152 -15.31 -15.66 -2.61
C TYR A 152 -16.25 -16.80 -3.02
N GLU A 153 -17.19 -16.56 -3.95
CA GLU A 153 -18.05 -17.62 -4.47
C GLU A 153 -17.28 -18.62 -5.36
N GLN A 154 -16.28 -18.15 -6.10
CA GLN A 154 -15.41 -19.06 -6.87
C GLN A 154 -14.50 -19.90 -5.95
N MET A 155 -13.91 -19.31 -4.93
CA MET A 155 -13.13 -20.04 -3.92
C MET A 155 -13.93 -21.22 -3.34
N LYS A 156 -15.19 -20.98 -2.95
CA LYS A 156 -16.08 -22.03 -2.44
C LYS A 156 -16.30 -23.15 -3.47
N LYS A 157 -16.50 -22.81 -4.75
CA LYS A 157 -16.69 -23.81 -5.82
C LYS A 157 -15.45 -24.65 -6.06
N LEU A 158 -14.27 -24.02 -5.95
CA LEU A 158 -12.97 -24.69 -6.10
C LEU A 158 -12.53 -25.41 -4.81
N ASN A 159 -13.29 -25.24 -3.70
CA ASN A 159 -12.93 -25.73 -2.38
C ASN A 159 -11.54 -25.26 -1.93
N MET A 160 -11.22 -24.02 -2.24
CA MET A 160 -9.95 -23.38 -1.88
C MET A 160 -10.16 -22.29 -0.84
N THR A 161 -9.21 -22.14 0.07
CA THR A 161 -9.10 -21.01 0.99
C THR A 161 -8.60 -19.76 0.27
N LEU A 162 -8.79 -18.60 0.86
CA LEU A 162 -8.23 -17.35 0.32
C LEU A 162 -6.70 -17.43 0.18
N ASP A 163 -6.06 -18.02 1.18
CA ASP A 163 -4.60 -18.15 1.22
C ASP A 163 -4.06 -19.05 0.10
N GLU A 164 -4.71 -20.18 -0.16
CA GLU A 164 -4.38 -21.06 -1.29
C GLU A 164 -4.56 -20.36 -2.64
N VAL A 165 -5.64 -19.57 -2.78
CA VAL A 165 -5.88 -18.80 -4.02
C VAL A 165 -4.80 -17.73 -4.22
N ILE A 166 -4.47 -16.97 -3.18
CA ILE A 166 -3.42 -15.92 -3.28
C ILE A 166 -2.04 -16.55 -3.54
N THR A 167 -1.73 -17.65 -2.87
CA THR A 167 -0.47 -18.39 -3.10
C THR A 167 -0.40 -18.91 -4.54
N LEU A 168 -1.44 -19.58 -5.03
CA LEU A 168 -1.45 -20.06 -6.41
C LEU A 168 -1.37 -18.90 -7.42
N ALA A 169 -2.08 -17.80 -7.16
CA ALA A 169 -2.05 -16.62 -8.02
C ALA A 169 -0.65 -16.00 -8.10
N SER A 170 0.10 -15.94 -6.97
CA SER A 170 1.46 -15.42 -6.95
C SER A 170 2.42 -16.29 -7.77
N ILE A 171 2.29 -17.62 -7.68
CA ILE A 171 3.08 -18.57 -8.49
C ILE A 171 2.76 -18.41 -9.97
N VAL A 172 1.46 -18.41 -10.32
CA VAL A 172 1.00 -18.22 -11.71
C VAL A 172 1.51 -16.91 -12.28
N GLN A 173 1.49 -15.83 -11.51
CA GLN A 173 1.97 -14.53 -11.94
C GLN A 173 3.48 -14.55 -12.22
N ALA A 174 4.25 -15.20 -11.37
CA ALA A 174 5.71 -15.28 -11.52
C ALA A 174 6.15 -16.15 -12.71
N GLU A 175 5.35 -17.19 -13.06
CA GLU A 175 5.60 -18.07 -14.21
C GLU A 175 5.12 -17.49 -15.55
N ALA A 176 4.12 -16.61 -15.51
CA ALA A 176 3.42 -16.20 -16.72
C ALA A 176 4.04 -14.95 -17.35
N PRO A 177 4.43 -14.99 -18.63
CA PRO A 177 4.92 -13.82 -19.35
C PRO A 177 3.82 -12.79 -19.68
N ASP A 178 2.56 -13.22 -19.69
CA ASP A 178 1.39 -12.39 -20.05
C ASP A 178 0.09 -12.96 -19.47
N VAL A 179 -0.95 -12.14 -19.46
CA VAL A 179 -2.27 -12.47 -18.87
C VAL A 179 -2.95 -13.65 -19.58
N GLU A 180 -2.72 -13.87 -20.86
CA GLU A 180 -3.32 -15.01 -21.58
C GLU A 180 -2.67 -16.33 -21.16
N SER A 181 -1.36 -16.32 -20.96
CA SER A 181 -0.59 -17.44 -20.44
C SER A 181 -0.98 -17.82 -19.01
N MET A 182 -1.34 -16.84 -18.16
CA MET A 182 -1.78 -17.08 -16.78
C MET A 182 -2.89 -18.13 -16.69
N LYS A 183 -3.90 -18.08 -17.56
CA LYS A 183 -5.01 -19.03 -17.56
C LYS A 183 -4.58 -20.47 -17.85
N LYS A 184 -3.62 -20.64 -18.75
CA LYS A 184 -3.08 -21.96 -19.11
C LYS A 184 -2.23 -22.50 -17.98
N ILE A 185 -1.36 -21.67 -17.40
CA ILE A 185 -0.49 -22.04 -16.28
C ILE A 185 -1.34 -22.38 -15.05
N ALA A 186 -2.35 -21.58 -14.72
CA ALA A 186 -3.27 -21.89 -13.63
C ALA A 186 -3.93 -23.25 -13.83
N SER A 187 -4.41 -23.59 -15.04
CA SER A 187 -5.03 -24.89 -15.31
C SER A 187 -4.03 -26.06 -15.19
N VAL A 188 -2.75 -25.85 -15.48
CA VAL A 188 -1.72 -26.88 -15.25
C VAL A 188 -1.54 -27.14 -13.76
N PHE A 189 -1.43 -26.07 -12.94
CA PHE A 189 -1.28 -26.22 -11.50
C PHE A 189 -2.54 -26.81 -10.85
N GLU A 190 -3.75 -26.40 -11.27
CA GLU A 190 -5.00 -27.02 -10.81
C GLU A 190 -5.04 -28.54 -11.11
N ASN A 191 -4.59 -28.95 -12.31
CA ASN A 191 -4.52 -30.36 -12.66
C ASN A 191 -3.47 -31.11 -11.82
N ARG A 192 -2.32 -30.53 -11.51
CA ARG A 192 -1.31 -31.12 -10.63
C ARG A 192 -1.85 -31.28 -9.22
N LEU A 193 -2.47 -30.24 -8.66
CA LEU A 193 -3.11 -30.27 -7.34
C LEU A 193 -4.23 -31.32 -7.24
N ALA A 194 -4.97 -31.54 -8.32
CA ALA A 194 -6.02 -32.57 -8.39
C ALA A 194 -5.46 -34.00 -8.48
N ASN A 195 -4.19 -34.19 -8.83
CA ASN A 195 -3.56 -35.50 -9.01
C ASN A 195 -2.26 -35.62 -8.22
N PRO A 196 -2.30 -35.51 -6.87
CA PRO A 196 -1.10 -35.47 -6.03
C PRO A 196 -0.28 -36.77 -6.01
N GLU A 197 -0.86 -37.91 -6.41
CA GLU A 197 -0.13 -39.18 -6.54
C GLU A 197 0.82 -39.18 -7.76
N GLU A 198 0.42 -38.50 -8.85
CA GLU A 198 1.23 -38.38 -10.07
C GLU A 198 2.16 -37.16 -10.00
N PHE A 199 1.65 -36.07 -9.40
CA PHE A 199 2.35 -34.79 -9.25
C PHE A 199 2.43 -34.43 -7.76
N PRO A 200 3.39 -34.98 -7.01
CA PRO A 200 3.50 -34.70 -5.57
C PRO A 200 3.95 -33.28 -5.27
N ARG A 201 4.41 -32.54 -6.28
CA ARG A 201 4.87 -31.14 -6.22
C ARG A 201 4.35 -30.35 -7.43
N LEU A 202 4.28 -29.03 -7.29
CA LEU A 202 3.92 -28.13 -8.39
C LEU A 202 5.06 -27.98 -9.39
N GLU A 203 6.31 -28.25 -8.99
CA GLU A 203 7.54 -28.07 -9.80
C GLU A 203 7.63 -26.66 -10.36
N SER A 204 7.55 -25.66 -9.47
CA SER A 204 7.56 -24.24 -9.82
C SER A 204 8.84 -23.57 -9.31
N ASP A 205 9.63 -23.00 -10.19
CA ASP A 205 10.89 -22.31 -9.87
C ASP A 205 10.70 -21.04 -9.03
N PRO A 206 9.63 -20.24 -9.17
CA PRO A 206 9.37 -19.05 -8.36
C PRO A 206 9.42 -19.26 -6.85
N THR A 207 8.96 -20.41 -6.34
CA THR A 207 9.01 -20.69 -4.90
C THR A 207 10.44 -20.89 -4.41
N THR A 208 11.27 -21.60 -5.16
CA THR A 208 12.70 -21.76 -4.88
C THR A 208 13.41 -20.40 -4.91
N TYR A 209 13.11 -19.58 -5.93
CA TYR A 209 13.66 -18.23 -6.04
C TYR A 209 13.27 -17.36 -4.84
N TYR A 210 12.00 -17.40 -4.40
CA TYR A 210 11.53 -16.67 -3.23
C TYR A 210 12.29 -17.11 -1.95
N VAL A 211 12.53 -18.40 -1.77
CA VAL A 211 13.35 -18.92 -0.66
C VAL A 211 14.76 -18.34 -0.68
N ASP A 212 15.42 -18.41 -1.81
CA ASP A 212 16.85 -18.05 -1.92
C ASP A 212 17.08 -16.54 -1.89
N GLU A 213 16.21 -15.74 -2.53
CA GLU A 213 16.42 -14.30 -2.69
C GLU A 213 15.69 -13.47 -1.62
N VAL A 214 14.59 -13.98 -1.04
CA VAL A 214 13.80 -13.24 -0.06
C VAL A 214 13.90 -13.82 1.34
N ILE A 215 13.67 -15.13 1.52
CA ILE A 215 13.64 -15.71 2.88
C ILE A 215 15.04 -15.81 3.46
N ARG A 216 15.98 -16.50 2.80
CA ARG A 216 17.32 -16.77 3.35
C ARG A 216 18.08 -15.52 3.78
N PRO A 217 18.08 -14.40 3.03
CA PRO A 217 18.77 -13.19 3.44
C PRO A 217 18.12 -12.46 4.61
N ASN A 218 16.84 -12.72 4.90
CA ASN A 218 16.04 -11.96 5.87
C ASN A 218 15.55 -12.80 7.07
N ILE A 219 15.93 -14.07 7.17
CA ILE A 219 15.59 -14.93 8.31
C ILE A 219 16.76 -15.02 9.27
N GLU A 220 16.58 -14.61 10.52
CA GLU A 220 17.62 -14.65 11.54
C GLU A 220 17.92 -16.10 12.01
N ILE A 221 16.88 -16.90 12.18
CA ILE A 221 16.97 -18.29 12.63
C ILE A 221 16.38 -19.17 11.55
N PRO A 222 17.20 -19.91 10.77
CA PRO A 222 16.71 -20.82 9.77
C PRO A 222 15.74 -21.84 10.34
N SER A 223 14.56 -21.95 9.75
CA SER A 223 13.53 -22.92 10.11
C SER A 223 13.34 -23.91 8.98
N GLU A 224 13.64 -25.18 9.24
CA GLU A 224 13.46 -26.25 8.26
C GLU A 224 11.99 -26.35 7.80
N ALA A 225 11.06 -26.17 8.74
CA ALA A 225 9.63 -26.16 8.44
C ALA A 225 9.19 -25.03 7.48
N ILE A 226 9.84 -23.86 7.55
CA ILE A 226 9.59 -22.79 6.59
C ILE A 226 10.11 -23.19 5.21
N PHE A 227 11.34 -23.69 5.12
CA PHE A 227 11.90 -24.07 3.82
C PHE A 227 11.14 -25.23 3.16
N GLU A 228 10.72 -26.24 3.95
CA GLU A 228 9.87 -27.33 3.44
C GLU A 228 8.52 -26.86 2.93
N ALA A 229 7.92 -25.82 3.53
CA ALA A 229 6.64 -25.27 3.09
C ALA A 229 6.69 -24.61 1.70
N TYR A 230 7.89 -24.22 1.25
CA TYR A 230 8.12 -23.63 -0.08
C TYR A 230 8.79 -24.61 -1.07
N ASP A 231 9.00 -25.87 -0.68
CA ASP A 231 9.52 -26.92 -1.56
C ASP A 231 8.38 -27.50 -2.40
N THR A 232 8.03 -26.80 -3.49
CA THR A 232 6.84 -27.07 -4.33
C THR A 232 7.15 -27.79 -5.64
#